data_b6209b0577228302b00ca89248201fb0
#
_entry.id   b6209b0577228302b00ca89248201fb0
#
_cell.length_a   1.000
_cell.length_b   1.000
_cell.length_c   1.000
_cell.angle_alpha   90.00
_cell.angle_beta   90.00
_cell.angle_gamma   90.00
#
_symmetry.space_group_name_H-M   'P 1'
#
loop_
_entity.id
_entity.type
_entity.pdbx_description
1 polymer ?
#
loop_
_entity_poly.entity_id
_entity_poly.type
_entity_poly.pdbx_seq_one_letter_code
_entity_poly.pdbx_strand_id
1 'polypeptide(L)'
;IDVMLANYNADPHEDLVNRSPNEYIRMWDSQTASPLRRTENPEELAQRLLRVEYIKTIRGGGESNRPPYSELWSARYTNDVLRKMTDSISKKVRIVVDVDGDIRLIRAYLRKGNKELPLGILKAGPPWHLTPHTLEQRQMVRRANKLKKLVVKPGTDMMQTFKELRQREAQER
;
A
#
# COMPACT_ATOMS: atom_id res chain seq x y z
N ILE A 1 -19.63 -5.74 -9.53
CA ILE A 1 -19.58 -6.73 -8.43
C ILE A 1 -20.39 -6.21 -7.25
N ASP A 2 -20.24 -4.96 -6.83
CA ASP A 2 -20.94 -4.39 -5.64
C ASP A 2 -22.48 -4.35 -5.80
N VAL A 3 -22.96 -4.05 -7.00
CA VAL A 3 -24.41 -4.04 -7.29
C VAL A 3 -25.01 -5.46 -7.23
N MET A 4 -24.29 -6.45 -7.73
CA MET A 4 -24.75 -7.85 -7.68
C MET A 4 -24.81 -8.38 -6.24
N LEU A 5 -23.83 -8.07 -5.42
CA LEU A 5 -23.81 -8.44 -4.00
C LEU A 5 -24.90 -7.71 -3.21
N ALA A 6 -25.14 -6.43 -3.52
CA ALA A 6 -26.20 -5.66 -2.89
C ALA A 6 -27.59 -6.26 -3.21
N ASN A 7 -27.84 -6.62 -4.47
CA ASN A 7 -29.09 -7.26 -4.89
C ASN A 7 -29.24 -8.64 -4.25
N TYR A 8 -28.20 -9.49 -4.29
CA TYR A 8 -28.22 -10.80 -3.63
C TYR A 8 -28.56 -10.69 -2.14
N ASN A 9 -27.99 -9.72 -1.44
CA ASN A 9 -28.22 -9.53 -0.01
C ASN A 9 -29.61 -8.92 0.30
N ALA A 10 -30.28 -8.34 -0.68
CA ALA A 10 -31.61 -7.75 -0.55
C ALA A 10 -32.74 -8.70 -0.98
N ASP A 11 -32.45 -9.67 -1.86
CA ASP A 11 -33.45 -10.59 -2.39
C ASP A 11 -33.77 -11.75 -1.41
N PRO A 12 -35.03 -12.16 -1.27
CA PRO A 12 -35.42 -13.33 -0.45
C PRO A 12 -34.87 -14.63 -1.04
N HIS A 13 -34.36 -15.53 -0.17
CA HIS A 13 -33.88 -16.86 -0.53
C HIS A 13 -34.67 -17.96 0.18
N GLU A 14 -35.01 -19.01 -0.52
CA GLU A 14 -35.77 -20.18 0.02
C GLU A 14 -35.03 -20.82 1.20
N ASP A 15 -33.72 -20.95 1.12
CA ASP A 15 -32.86 -21.51 2.18
C ASP A 15 -32.85 -20.69 3.48
N LEU A 16 -33.25 -19.42 3.40
CA LEU A 16 -33.37 -18.50 4.54
C LEU A 16 -34.84 -18.26 4.96
N VAL A 17 -35.73 -19.26 4.67
CA VAL A 17 -37.16 -19.17 5.00
C VAL A 17 -37.81 -17.96 4.33
N ASN A 18 -37.54 -17.77 3.04
CA ASN A 18 -38.01 -16.65 2.22
C ASN A 18 -37.65 -15.25 2.80
N ARG A 19 -36.51 -15.16 3.45
CA ARG A 19 -35.94 -13.88 3.92
C ARG A 19 -34.71 -13.54 3.12
N SER A 20 -34.42 -12.26 3.00
CA SER A 20 -33.13 -11.84 2.47
C SER A 20 -32.00 -12.11 3.46
N PRO A 21 -30.75 -12.31 3.02
CA PRO A 21 -29.59 -12.41 3.91
C PRO A 21 -29.50 -11.25 4.92
N ASN A 22 -29.82 -10.03 4.49
CA ASN A 22 -29.83 -8.87 5.37
C ASN A 22 -30.92 -8.94 6.46
N GLU A 23 -32.11 -9.42 6.14
CA GLU A 23 -33.20 -9.61 7.12
C GLU A 23 -32.87 -10.75 8.07
N TYR A 24 -32.31 -11.84 7.58
CA TYR A 24 -31.93 -12.98 8.41
C TYR A 24 -30.85 -12.59 9.43
N ILE A 25 -29.84 -11.85 9.01
CA ILE A 25 -28.78 -11.35 9.90
C ILE A 25 -29.36 -10.40 10.95
N ARG A 26 -30.24 -9.47 10.57
CA ARG A 26 -30.90 -8.54 11.52
C ARG A 26 -31.73 -9.28 12.57
N MET A 27 -32.49 -10.28 12.14
CA MET A 27 -33.29 -11.10 13.04
C MET A 27 -32.39 -11.86 14.01
N TRP A 28 -31.33 -12.48 13.52
CA TRP A 28 -30.38 -13.22 14.33
C TRP A 28 -29.65 -12.31 15.33
N ASP A 29 -29.24 -11.11 14.91
CA ASP A 29 -28.63 -10.07 15.74
C ASP A 29 -29.55 -9.58 16.85
N SER A 30 -30.86 -9.50 16.57
CA SER A 30 -31.87 -9.08 17.57
C SER A 30 -32.21 -10.16 18.60
N GLN A 31 -32.10 -11.45 18.22
CA GLN A 31 -32.45 -12.59 19.09
C GLN A 31 -31.29 -13.10 19.95
N THR A 32 -30.09 -12.93 19.46
CA THR A 32 -28.87 -13.27 20.19
C THR A 32 -28.26 -11.97 20.71
N ALA A 33 -27.89 -11.91 21.98
CA ALA A 33 -27.03 -10.83 22.49
C ALA A 33 -25.70 -10.91 21.71
N SER A 34 -25.75 -10.49 20.49
CA SER A 34 -24.88 -10.89 19.42
C SER A 34 -23.47 -10.39 19.63
N PRO A 35 -22.48 -11.28 19.46
CA PRO A 35 -21.08 -10.90 19.37
C PRO A 35 -20.70 -10.26 18.04
N LEU A 36 -21.64 -9.96 17.14
CA LEU A 36 -21.31 -9.17 15.96
C LEU A 36 -20.76 -7.83 16.43
N ARG A 37 -19.45 -7.78 16.59
CA ARG A 37 -18.73 -6.55 16.94
C ARG A 37 -19.04 -5.54 15.86
N ARG A 38 -19.94 -4.60 16.15
CA ARG A 38 -20.07 -3.42 15.31
C ARG A 38 -18.72 -2.74 15.31
N THR A 39 -18.14 -2.63 14.15
CA THR A 39 -16.88 -1.89 13.98
C THR A 39 -17.20 -0.44 14.29
N GLU A 40 -16.63 0.10 15.35
CA GLU A 40 -16.86 1.48 15.77
C GLU A 40 -16.46 2.47 14.68
N ASN A 41 -15.49 2.06 13.84
CA ASN A 41 -15.05 2.86 12.69
C ASN A 41 -14.82 1.94 11.46
N PRO A 42 -15.81 1.81 10.56
CA PRO A 42 -15.70 0.97 9.37
C PRO A 42 -14.59 1.45 8.41
N GLU A 43 -14.29 2.75 8.37
CA GLU A 43 -13.20 3.28 7.56
C GLU A 43 -11.83 2.84 8.11
N GLU A 44 -11.67 2.82 9.42
CA GLU A 44 -10.44 2.35 10.05
C GLU A 44 -10.22 0.86 9.82
N LEU A 45 -11.29 0.06 9.85
CA LEU A 45 -11.23 -1.35 9.54
C LEU A 45 -10.85 -1.59 8.09
N ALA A 46 -11.49 -0.90 7.15
CA ALA A 46 -11.16 -0.96 5.73
C ALA A 46 -9.71 -0.59 5.49
N GLN A 47 -9.22 0.49 6.09
CA GLN A 47 -7.82 0.87 6.02
C GLN A 47 -6.87 -0.19 6.62
N ARG A 48 -7.29 -0.92 7.64
CA ARG A 48 -6.49 -2.02 8.22
C ARG A 48 -6.44 -3.22 7.29
N LEU A 49 -7.55 -3.57 6.65
CA LEU A 49 -7.64 -4.69 5.72
C LEU A 49 -6.86 -4.45 4.41
N LEU A 50 -6.79 -3.19 3.96
CA LEU A 50 -6.05 -2.79 2.75
C LEU A 50 -4.54 -2.61 3.00
N ARG A 51 -4.06 -2.70 4.24
CA ARG A 51 -2.64 -2.58 4.57
C ARG A 51 -1.93 -3.91 4.40
N VAL A 52 -0.85 -3.86 3.63
CA VAL A 52 0.05 -5.01 3.46
C VAL A 52 1.35 -4.73 4.21
N GLU A 53 1.84 -5.76 4.90
CA GLU A 53 3.06 -5.67 5.69
C GLU A 53 4.22 -6.39 5.01
N TYR A 54 5.39 -5.77 5.06
CA TYR A 54 6.63 -6.32 4.54
C TYR A 54 7.72 -6.23 5.59
N ILE A 55 8.49 -7.30 5.71
CA ILE A 55 9.72 -7.28 6.51
C ILE A 55 10.90 -7.11 5.55
N LYS A 56 11.64 -6.02 5.71
CA LYS A 56 12.81 -5.69 4.90
C LYS A 56 14.02 -5.44 5.80
N THR A 57 15.19 -5.47 5.19
CA THR A 57 16.44 -5.14 5.86
C THR A 57 16.83 -3.70 5.56
N ILE A 58 17.27 -2.98 6.56
CA ILE A 58 17.83 -1.64 6.39
C ILE A 58 19.21 -1.79 5.73
N ARG A 59 19.39 -1.08 4.63
CA ARG A 59 20.61 -1.02 3.85
C ARG A 59 21.26 0.35 3.98
N GLY A 60 22.55 0.44 3.67
CA GLY A 60 23.30 1.69 3.71
C GLY A 60 24.71 1.44 4.26
N GLY A 61 25.46 2.51 4.50
CA GLY A 61 26.84 2.43 4.97
C GLY A 61 27.81 1.82 3.96
N GLY A 62 28.89 1.27 4.46
CA GLY A 62 29.97 0.67 3.67
C GLY A 62 30.74 1.71 2.84
N GLU A 63 31.46 1.25 1.85
CA GLU A 63 32.30 2.08 0.96
C GLU A 63 31.52 3.19 0.23
N SER A 64 30.21 2.98 0.02
CA SER A 64 29.36 3.97 -0.66
C SER A 64 28.95 5.14 0.20
N ASN A 65 29.26 5.15 1.49
CA ASN A 65 28.86 6.16 2.49
C ASN A 65 27.40 6.63 2.38
N ARG A 66 26.51 5.73 1.96
CA ARG A 66 25.08 6.05 1.77
C ARG A 66 24.34 6.03 3.10
N PRO A 67 23.48 7.02 3.36
CA PRO A 67 22.67 7.00 4.56
C PRO A 67 21.75 5.77 4.59
N PRO A 68 21.32 5.31 5.78
CA PRO A 68 20.42 4.19 5.92
C PRO A 68 19.09 4.38 5.15
N TYR A 69 18.66 3.30 4.47
CA TYR A 69 17.40 3.26 3.72
C TYR A 69 16.82 1.83 3.72
N SER A 70 15.56 1.71 3.40
CA SER A 70 14.94 0.43 3.08
C SER A 70 14.51 0.40 1.62
N GLU A 71 14.63 -0.76 0.97
CA GLU A 71 14.27 -0.90 -0.44
C GLU A 71 12.98 -1.72 -0.56
N LEU A 72 12.00 -1.15 -1.26
CA LEU A 72 10.74 -1.81 -1.58
C LEU A 72 10.30 -1.43 -3.00
N TRP A 73 9.98 -2.44 -3.84
CA TRP A 73 9.54 -2.26 -5.23
C TRP A 73 10.44 -1.34 -6.07
N SER A 74 11.76 -1.53 -5.95
CA SER A 74 12.77 -0.73 -6.65
C SER A 74 12.77 0.76 -6.30
N ALA A 75 12.24 1.12 -5.15
CA ALA A 75 12.38 2.45 -4.58
C ALA A 75 13.12 2.36 -3.25
N ARG A 76 13.96 3.34 -2.99
CA ARG A 76 14.65 3.51 -1.71
C ARG A 76 13.82 4.45 -0.84
N TYR A 77 13.54 4.01 0.37
CA TYR A 77 12.74 4.76 1.34
C TYR A 77 13.61 5.16 2.52
N THR A 78 13.54 6.41 2.89
CA THR A 78 14.27 6.95 4.04
C THR A 78 13.54 8.14 4.65
N ASN A 79 13.97 8.55 5.84
CA ASN A 79 13.60 9.81 6.49
C ASN A 79 14.76 10.28 7.39
N ASP A 80 14.58 11.42 8.00
CA ASP A 80 15.66 12.02 8.83
C ASP A 80 15.96 11.20 10.10
N VAL A 81 14.96 10.48 10.62
CA VAL A 81 15.15 9.58 11.76
C VAL A 81 16.03 8.40 11.35
N LEU A 82 15.65 7.71 10.25
CA LEU A 82 16.39 6.54 9.78
C LEU A 82 17.81 6.91 9.33
N ARG A 83 18.01 8.06 8.67
CA ARG A 83 19.33 8.55 8.23
C ARG A 83 20.33 8.69 9.36
N LYS A 84 19.86 9.07 10.56
CA LYS A 84 20.70 9.24 11.76
C LYS A 84 21.02 7.91 12.45
N MET A 85 20.31 6.84 12.11
CA MET A 85 20.41 5.54 12.78
C MET A 85 21.36 4.57 12.05
N THR A 86 22.63 4.94 11.93
CA THR A 86 23.65 4.09 11.28
C THR A 86 23.77 2.72 11.90
N ASP A 87 23.58 2.59 13.20
CA ASP A 87 23.58 1.30 13.93
C ASP A 87 22.39 0.40 13.59
N SER A 88 21.41 0.90 12.83
CA SER A 88 20.28 0.11 12.37
C SER A 88 20.50 -0.62 11.05
N ILE A 89 21.64 -0.40 10.39
CA ILE A 89 22.00 -1.12 9.17
C ILE A 89 22.04 -2.62 9.46
N SER A 90 21.56 -3.41 8.51
CA SER A 90 21.35 -4.86 8.61
C SER A 90 20.22 -5.31 9.54
N LYS A 91 19.62 -4.44 10.31
CA LYS A 91 18.44 -4.77 11.12
C LYS A 91 17.17 -4.88 10.27
N LYS A 92 16.21 -5.65 10.78
CA LYS A 92 14.90 -5.81 10.12
C LYS A 92 13.96 -4.66 10.47
N VAL A 93 13.27 -4.18 9.47
CA VAL A 93 12.23 -3.17 9.56
C VAL A 93 10.91 -3.74 9.05
N ARG A 94 9.83 -3.56 9.80
CA ARG A 94 8.47 -3.83 9.34
C ARG A 94 7.95 -2.58 8.65
N ILE A 95 7.52 -2.74 7.43
CA ILE A 95 6.96 -1.70 6.57
C ILE A 95 5.48 -1.99 6.39
N VAL A 96 4.65 -1.00 6.64
CA VAL A 96 3.20 -1.07 6.44
C VAL A 96 2.84 -0.14 5.28
N VAL A 97 2.20 -0.71 4.27
CA VAL A 97 1.86 -0.01 3.03
C VAL A 97 0.36 -0.08 2.80
N ASP A 98 -0.20 1.05 2.46
CA ASP A 98 -1.51 1.13 1.83
C ASP A 98 -1.31 0.96 0.32
N VAL A 99 -1.77 -0.16 -0.24
CA VAL A 99 -1.50 -0.52 -1.64
C VAL A 99 -2.30 0.32 -2.63
N ASP A 100 -3.46 0.80 -2.22
CA ASP A 100 -4.33 1.66 -3.03
C ASP A 100 -4.04 3.15 -2.82
N GLY A 101 -3.25 3.46 -1.78
CA GLY A 101 -2.81 4.81 -1.45
C GLY A 101 -1.54 5.23 -2.18
N ASP A 102 -1.02 6.38 -1.74
CA ASP A 102 0.24 6.93 -2.26
C ASP A 102 1.45 6.18 -1.70
N ILE A 103 1.99 5.25 -2.48
CA ILE A 103 3.14 4.44 -2.07
C ILE A 103 4.49 5.19 -2.05
N ARG A 104 4.51 6.49 -2.28
CA ARG A 104 5.71 7.32 -1.98
C ARG A 104 5.95 7.42 -0.49
N LEU A 105 4.88 7.26 0.30
CA LEU A 105 4.87 7.40 1.75
C LEU A 105 4.51 6.05 2.37
N ILE A 106 5.42 5.47 3.15
CA ILE A 106 5.21 4.20 3.82
C ILE A 106 5.49 4.34 5.32
N ARG A 107 4.75 3.64 6.15
CA ARG A 107 5.02 3.59 7.60
C ARG A 107 6.03 2.50 7.90
N ALA A 108 6.95 2.77 8.82
CA ALA A 108 7.99 1.83 9.17
C ALA A 108 8.20 1.71 10.68
N TYR A 109 8.56 0.48 11.10
CA TYR A 109 8.81 0.13 12.49
C TYR A 109 10.08 -0.71 12.57
N LEU A 110 11.06 -0.26 13.33
CA LEU A 110 12.29 -1.02 13.57
C LEU A 110 12.00 -2.14 14.58
N ARG A 111 12.29 -3.38 14.20
CA ARG A 111 12.18 -4.52 15.10
C ARG A 111 13.42 -4.65 15.97
N LYS A 112 13.25 -4.59 17.28
CA LYS A 112 14.31 -4.81 18.27
C LYS A 112 13.85 -5.91 19.25
N GLY A 113 14.16 -7.16 18.92
CA GLY A 113 13.61 -8.32 19.63
C GLY A 113 12.09 -8.36 19.51
N ASN A 114 11.38 -8.42 20.65
CA ASN A 114 9.91 -8.40 20.73
C ASN A 114 9.30 -6.99 20.73
N LYS A 115 10.12 -5.95 20.70
CA LYS A 115 9.65 -4.56 20.69
C LYS A 115 9.77 -3.96 19.30
N GLU A 116 8.84 -3.06 18.97
CA GLU A 116 8.86 -2.28 17.76
C GLU A 116 9.01 -0.79 18.09
N LEU A 117 9.99 -0.17 17.46
CA LEU A 117 10.24 1.25 17.55
C LEU A 117 9.69 1.92 16.29
N PRO A 118 8.72 2.84 16.39
CA PRO A 118 8.20 3.56 15.23
C PRO A 118 9.29 4.45 14.63
N LEU A 119 9.55 4.26 13.34
CA LEU A 119 10.43 5.14 12.56
C LEU A 119 9.66 6.27 11.88
N GLY A 120 8.32 6.24 11.96
CA GLY A 120 7.44 7.18 11.29
C GLY A 120 7.26 6.88 9.79
N ILE A 121 7.01 7.94 9.02
CA ILE A 121 6.80 7.84 7.58
C ILE A 121 8.15 7.91 6.87
N LEU A 122 8.45 6.90 6.07
CA LEU A 122 9.57 6.91 5.13
C LEU A 122 9.09 7.43 3.78
N LYS A 123 9.92 8.22 3.11
CA LYS A 123 9.64 8.80 1.80
C LYS A 123 10.46 8.10 0.72
N ALA A 124 9.83 7.84 -0.43
CA ALA A 124 10.52 7.31 -1.59
C ALA A 124 11.53 8.33 -2.12
N GLY A 125 12.72 7.87 -2.48
CA GLY A 125 13.71 8.67 -3.20
C GLY A 125 13.53 8.62 -4.71
N PRO A 126 14.36 9.36 -5.46
CA PRO A 126 14.35 9.31 -6.92
C PRO A 126 14.47 7.88 -7.46
N PRO A 127 13.81 7.54 -8.57
CA PRO A 127 13.00 8.40 -9.45
C PRO A 127 11.48 8.41 -9.12
N TRP A 128 11.08 8.05 -7.90
CA TRP A 128 9.69 7.80 -7.49
C TRP A 128 9.13 8.83 -6.49
N HIS A 129 9.80 9.94 -6.28
CA HIS A 129 9.56 10.82 -5.14
C HIS A 129 8.59 11.98 -5.41
N LEU A 130 8.37 12.37 -6.67
CA LEU A 130 7.62 13.59 -6.98
C LEU A 130 6.12 13.33 -7.19
N THR A 131 5.78 12.43 -8.12
CA THR A 131 4.39 12.23 -8.51
C THR A 131 3.69 11.17 -7.65
N PRO A 132 2.52 11.48 -7.02
CA PRO A 132 1.71 10.50 -6.32
C PRO A 132 1.30 9.33 -7.22
N HIS A 133 1.37 8.11 -6.68
CA HIS A 133 1.01 6.92 -7.44
C HIS A 133 0.77 5.71 -6.53
N THR A 134 -0.07 4.78 -7.03
CA THR A 134 -0.35 3.50 -6.38
C THR A 134 0.69 2.44 -6.73
N LEU A 135 0.63 1.29 -6.05
CA LEU A 135 1.49 0.15 -6.35
C LEU A 135 1.27 -0.35 -7.78
N GLU A 136 0.03 -0.45 -8.22
CA GLU A 136 -0.31 -0.89 -9.56
C GLU A 136 0.31 0.01 -10.63
N GLN A 137 0.16 1.33 -10.49
CA GLN A 137 0.77 2.30 -11.38
C GLN A 137 2.29 2.15 -11.46
N ARG A 138 2.97 1.96 -10.31
CA ARG A 138 4.42 1.70 -10.29
C ARG A 138 4.79 0.42 -11.04
N GLN A 139 4.00 -0.64 -10.89
CA GLN A 139 4.23 -1.89 -11.61
C GLN A 139 4.08 -1.72 -13.12
N MET A 140 3.06 -0.97 -13.58
CA MET A 140 2.87 -0.63 -14.99
C MET A 140 4.08 0.11 -15.58
N VAL A 141 4.55 1.15 -14.88
CA VAL A 141 5.73 1.91 -15.28
C VAL A 141 6.97 1.03 -15.37
N ARG A 142 7.19 0.16 -14.38
CA ARG A 142 8.31 -0.78 -14.40
C ARG A 142 8.25 -1.75 -15.57
N ARG A 143 7.05 -2.25 -15.92
CA ARG A 143 6.85 -3.09 -17.10
C ARG A 143 7.19 -2.33 -18.38
N ALA A 144 6.69 -1.10 -18.54
CA ALA A 144 6.98 -0.26 -19.68
C ALA A 144 8.48 0.04 -19.84
N ASN A 145 9.15 0.33 -18.72
CA ASN A 145 10.60 0.55 -18.71
C ASN A 145 11.38 -0.73 -19.08
N LYS A 146 10.99 -1.90 -18.54
CA LYS A 146 11.61 -3.17 -18.90
C LYS A 146 11.47 -3.51 -20.37
N LEU A 147 10.36 -3.15 -20.99
CA LEU A 147 10.09 -3.32 -22.41
C LEU A 147 10.76 -2.23 -23.28
N LYS A 148 11.58 -1.36 -22.69
CA LYS A 148 12.24 -0.23 -23.34
C LYS A 148 11.28 0.75 -24.04
N LYS A 149 9.98 0.73 -23.66
CA LYS A 149 8.98 1.69 -24.16
C LYS A 149 9.06 3.04 -23.48
N LEU A 150 9.74 3.12 -22.34
CA LEU A 150 9.89 4.34 -21.56
C LEU A 150 11.36 4.78 -21.56
N VAL A 151 11.63 5.91 -22.15
CA VAL A 151 12.97 6.54 -22.13
C VAL A 151 12.98 7.56 -20.99
N VAL A 152 13.60 7.17 -19.87
CA VAL A 152 13.70 8.03 -18.69
C VAL A 152 15.05 8.73 -18.70
N LYS A 153 15.04 10.07 -18.71
CA LYS A 153 16.27 10.86 -18.57
C LYS A 153 16.73 10.84 -17.10
N PRO A 154 18.03 10.85 -16.84
CA PRO A 154 18.55 10.99 -15.46
C PRO A 154 17.93 12.22 -14.77
N GLY A 155 17.44 12.05 -13.54
CA GLY A 155 16.85 13.12 -12.75
C GLY A 155 15.38 13.42 -13.02
N THR A 156 14.74 12.80 -14.01
CA THR A 156 13.29 12.96 -14.23
C THR A 156 12.47 12.00 -13.37
N ASP A 157 11.22 12.41 -13.09
CA ASP A 157 10.26 11.55 -12.41
C ASP A 157 9.71 10.49 -13.38
N MET A 158 9.83 9.23 -13.00
CA MET A 158 9.44 8.11 -13.84
C MET A 158 7.92 8.04 -14.08
N MET A 159 7.13 8.44 -13.09
CA MET A 159 5.68 8.48 -13.21
C MET A 159 5.22 9.60 -14.15
N GLN A 160 5.84 10.76 -14.06
CA GLN A 160 5.54 11.88 -14.95
C GLN A 160 5.83 11.51 -16.42
N THR A 161 7.02 10.95 -16.68
CA THR A 161 7.40 10.48 -18.01
C THR A 161 6.42 9.44 -18.57
N PHE A 162 5.92 8.54 -17.72
CA PHE A 162 4.93 7.54 -18.13
C PHE A 162 3.58 8.17 -18.46
N LYS A 163 3.12 9.14 -17.68
CA LYS A 163 1.87 9.87 -17.96
C LYS A 163 1.94 10.60 -19.31
N GLU A 164 3.05 11.27 -19.58
CA GLU A 164 3.28 11.95 -20.85
C GLU A 164 3.28 10.97 -22.04
N LEU A 165 3.90 9.79 -21.88
CA LEU A 165 3.86 8.74 -22.91
C LEU A 165 2.41 8.31 -23.20
N ARG A 166 1.64 8.03 -22.15
CA ARG A 166 0.24 7.60 -22.30
C ARG A 166 -0.65 8.68 -22.94
N GLN A 167 -0.40 9.95 -22.65
CA GLN A 167 -1.11 11.06 -23.27
C GLN A 167 -0.81 11.15 -24.78
N ARG A 168 0.45 10.96 -25.20
CA ARG A 168 0.82 10.92 -26.63
C ARG A 168 0.17 9.75 -27.34
N GLU A 169 0.25 8.55 -26.80
CA GLU A 169 -0.40 7.35 -27.36
C GLU A 169 -1.92 7.51 -27.49
N ALA A 170 -2.56 8.29 -26.60
CA ALA A 170 -4.00 8.56 -26.69
C ALA A 170 -4.35 9.61 -27.75
N GLN A 171 -3.44 10.53 -28.05
CA GLN A 171 -3.63 11.55 -29.10
C GLN A 171 -3.37 11.03 -30.52
N GLU A 172 -2.59 9.95 -30.65
CA GLU A 172 -2.24 9.32 -31.93
C GLU A 172 -3.28 8.29 -32.42
N ARG A 173 -4.33 8.02 -31.60
CA ARG A 173 -5.45 7.11 -31.94
C ARG A 173 -6.67 7.87 -32.45
#